data_f60828bf979f135c2e3291f48486f8db
#
_entry.id   f60828bf979f135c2e3291f48486f8db
#
_cell.length_a   1.000
_cell.length_b   1.000
_cell.length_c   1.000
_cell.angle_alpha   90.00
_cell.angle_beta   90.00
_cell.angle_gamma   90.00
#
_symmetry.space_group_name_H-M   'P 1'
#
loop_
_entity.id
_entity.type
_entity.pdbx_description
1 polymer ?
#
loop_
_entity_poly.entity_id
_entity_poly.type
_entity_poly.pdbx_seq_one_letter_code
_entity_poly.pdbx_strand_id
1 'polypeptide(L)'
;MKICFGCFEQYDDSFDICPHCGYAEGTEPELATYMRPGAILKERYVIGRALGHGGFSVTYLAWDALLLHKVAIKEYLPSEYATRRPGESRLTVFTGKEGEYFQFGKEKFLDEAKRLSAFQDEEGIVHVYDCFSANETAYLVMEYLDGITLSEYLKKESAVSPQGRIAPEKAIAMLTPIMLSLQRVHDSGMIHRDIAPDNIMVLKDGGVRLIDFGAARHAVHDCGKSMTVIIKDGYSPEEQYNSHGVQGPAAARRSIR
;
A
#
# COMPACT_ATOMS: atom_id res chain seq x y z
N MET A 1 -29.18 12.77 6.34
CA MET A 1 -27.86 12.23 6.75
C MET A 1 -27.10 11.80 5.50
N LYS A 2 -25.86 12.24 5.33
CA LYS A 2 -24.98 11.91 4.20
C LYS A 2 -23.75 11.13 4.66
N ILE A 3 -23.08 10.45 3.75
CA ILE A 3 -21.87 9.65 4.01
C ILE A 3 -20.65 10.46 3.57
N CYS A 4 -19.66 10.55 4.42
CA CYS A 4 -18.40 11.22 4.14
C CYS A 4 -17.47 10.34 3.31
N PHE A 5 -17.04 10.77 2.13
CA PHE A 5 -16.03 10.04 1.34
C PHE A 5 -14.60 10.16 1.91
N GLY A 6 -14.39 11.01 2.92
CA GLY A 6 -13.12 11.11 3.63
C GLY A 6 -12.91 10.04 4.71
N CYS A 7 -14.01 9.54 5.35
CA CYS A 7 -13.92 8.57 6.45
C CYS A 7 -15.06 7.53 6.47
N PHE A 8 -16.05 7.63 5.60
CA PHE A 8 -17.28 6.80 5.53
C PHE A 8 -18.13 6.80 6.81
N GLU A 9 -18.00 7.84 7.67
CA GLU A 9 -18.93 8.09 8.75
C GLU A 9 -20.14 8.86 8.25
N GLN A 10 -21.31 8.61 8.86
CA GLN A 10 -22.53 9.38 8.58
C GLN A 10 -22.53 10.67 9.37
N TYR A 11 -23.03 11.73 8.76
CA TYR A 11 -23.18 13.04 9.42
C TYR A 11 -24.39 13.81 8.87
N ASP A 12 -24.80 14.87 9.57
CA ASP A 12 -25.96 15.65 9.22
C ASP A 12 -25.74 16.47 7.94
N ASP A 13 -26.77 16.54 7.08
CA ASP A 13 -26.73 17.23 5.78
C ASP A 13 -26.46 18.72 5.89
N SER A 14 -26.68 19.33 7.07
CA SER A 14 -26.43 20.75 7.33
C SER A 14 -24.95 21.14 7.39
N PHE A 15 -24.03 20.16 7.50
CA PHE A 15 -22.60 20.44 7.52
C PHE A 15 -21.98 20.29 6.14
N ASP A 16 -21.24 21.28 5.67
CA ASP A 16 -20.44 21.22 4.43
C ASP A 16 -19.12 20.48 4.63
N ILE A 17 -18.64 20.45 5.88
CA ILE A 17 -17.40 19.77 6.28
C ILE A 17 -17.76 18.66 7.26
N CYS A 18 -17.23 17.46 7.02
CA CYS A 18 -17.43 16.33 7.90
C CYS A 18 -16.87 16.60 9.31
N PRO A 19 -17.69 16.53 10.37
CA PRO A 19 -17.23 16.81 11.74
C PRO A 19 -16.29 15.72 12.29
N HIS A 20 -16.26 14.53 11.66
CA HIS A 20 -15.42 13.40 12.11
C HIS A 20 -13.98 13.51 11.58
N CYS A 21 -13.78 13.98 10.35
CA CYS A 21 -12.46 13.94 9.72
C CYS A 21 -12.04 15.24 8.99
N GLY A 22 -12.89 16.27 8.98
CA GLY A 22 -12.60 17.54 8.33
C GLY A 22 -12.68 17.52 6.79
N TYR A 23 -13.15 16.42 6.17
CA TYR A 23 -13.28 16.31 4.72
C TYR A 23 -14.45 17.20 4.23
N ALA A 24 -14.19 18.08 3.26
CA ALA A 24 -15.23 18.88 2.62
C ALA A 24 -15.84 18.10 1.44
N GLU A 25 -17.15 18.14 1.30
CA GLU A 25 -17.84 17.54 0.16
C GLU A 25 -17.38 18.19 -1.14
N GLY A 26 -17.19 17.36 -2.19
CA GLY A 26 -16.71 17.87 -3.49
C GLY A 26 -15.22 18.17 -3.55
N THR A 27 -14.44 17.83 -2.51
CA THR A 27 -12.97 17.94 -2.56
C THR A 27 -12.42 17.16 -3.74
N GLU A 28 -11.72 17.85 -4.64
CA GLU A 28 -11.03 17.21 -5.76
C GLU A 28 -9.87 16.33 -5.26
N PRO A 29 -9.51 15.25 -5.99
CA PRO A 29 -8.36 14.44 -5.67
C PRO A 29 -7.07 15.26 -5.66
N GLU A 30 -6.09 14.86 -4.81
CA GLU A 30 -4.77 15.49 -4.72
C GLU A 30 -4.04 15.56 -6.07
N LEU A 31 -4.15 14.50 -6.88
CA LEU A 31 -3.70 14.49 -8.26
C LEU A 31 -4.88 14.22 -9.20
N ALA A 32 -4.92 14.92 -10.33
CA ALA A 32 -5.96 14.78 -11.33
C ALA A 32 -6.07 13.37 -11.93
N THR A 33 -5.00 12.56 -11.82
CA THR A 33 -4.95 11.16 -12.23
C THR A 33 -5.56 10.19 -11.23
N TYR A 34 -5.90 10.63 -10.02
CA TYR A 34 -6.55 9.78 -9.02
C TYR A 34 -8.04 9.66 -9.28
N MET A 35 -8.63 8.57 -8.81
CA MET A 35 -10.07 8.38 -8.86
C MET A 35 -10.76 9.42 -7.96
N ARG A 36 -11.88 9.94 -8.44
CA ARG A 36 -12.70 10.85 -7.63
C ARG A 36 -13.38 10.10 -6.49
N PRO A 37 -13.45 10.70 -5.30
CA PRO A 37 -14.29 10.19 -4.23
C PRO A 37 -15.74 10.06 -4.69
N GLY A 38 -16.39 8.94 -4.32
CA GLY A 38 -17.71 8.56 -4.80
C GLY A 38 -17.72 7.70 -6.06
N ALA A 39 -16.58 7.51 -6.74
CA ALA A 39 -16.50 6.58 -7.88
C ALA A 39 -16.76 5.13 -7.41
N ILE A 40 -17.43 4.34 -8.25
CA ILE A 40 -17.79 2.96 -7.94
C ILE A 40 -16.93 2.00 -8.76
N LEU A 41 -16.27 1.08 -8.07
CA LEU A 41 -15.52 -0.02 -8.68
C LEU A 41 -16.28 -1.34 -8.53
N LYS A 42 -16.38 -2.09 -9.65
CA LYS A 42 -16.98 -3.45 -9.70
C LYS A 42 -18.39 -3.49 -9.08
N GLU A 43 -19.15 -2.39 -9.21
CA GLU A 43 -20.51 -2.25 -8.64
C GLU A 43 -20.60 -2.53 -7.13
N ARG A 44 -19.46 -2.54 -6.44
CA ARG A 44 -19.34 -2.95 -5.03
C ARG A 44 -18.58 -1.96 -4.15
N TYR A 45 -17.48 -1.43 -4.65
CA TYR A 45 -16.59 -0.62 -3.82
C TYR A 45 -16.78 0.87 -4.13
N VAL A 46 -17.15 1.65 -3.14
CA VAL A 46 -17.24 3.12 -3.26
C VAL A 46 -15.90 3.71 -2.86
N ILE A 47 -15.26 4.42 -3.76
CA ILE A 47 -13.96 5.05 -3.54
C ILE A 47 -14.10 6.29 -2.65
N GLY A 48 -13.26 6.43 -1.66
CA GLY A 48 -13.09 7.60 -0.83
C GLY A 48 -11.81 8.37 -1.19
N ARG A 49 -11.26 9.06 -0.20
CA ARG A 49 -9.99 9.81 -0.37
C ARG A 49 -8.80 8.88 -0.59
N ALA A 50 -7.74 9.39 -1.22
CA ALA A 50 -6.46 8.72 -1.22
C ALA A 50 -5.87 8.66 0.22
N LEU A 51 -5.30 7.52 0.58
CA LEU A 51 -4.60 7.27 1.85
C LEU A 51 -3.09 7.50 1.71
N GLY A 52 -2.56 7.24 0.50
CA GLY A 52 -1.16 7.38 0.19
C GLY A 52 -0.89 6.99 -1.26
N HIS A 53 0.29 7.33 -1.74
CA HIS A 53 0.72 7.02 -3.09
C HIS A 53 2.23 6.72 -3.15
N GLY A 54 2.63 5.99 -4.17
CA GLY A 54 4.02 5.74 -4.53
C GLY A 54 4.21 5.88 -6.04
N GLY A 55 5.42 5.63 -6.54
CA GLY A 55 5.71 5.75 -7.98
C GLY A 55 4.94 4.78 -8.88
N PHE A 56 4.37 3.71 -8.31
CA PHE A 56 3.70 2.63 -9.06
C PHE A 56 2.25 2.41 -8.67
N SER A 57 1.75 3.06 -7.63
CA SER A 57 0.42 2.79 -7.10
C SER A 57 -0.12 3.95 -6.28
N VAL A 58 -1.43 3.98 -6.15
CA VAL A 58 -2.16 4.82 -5.19
C VAL A 58 -3.09 3.92 -4.37
N THR A 59 -3.20 4.21 -3.08
CA THR A 59 -4.09 3.50 -2.15
C THR A 59 -5.22 4.43 -1.74
N TYR A 60 -6.45 3.97 -1.88
CA TYR A 60 -7.66 4.70 -1.49
C TYR A 60 -8.30 4.07 -0.27
N LEU A 61 -8.89 4.88 0.59
CA LEU A 61 -9.95 4.43 1.47
C LEU A 61 -11.16 4.09 0.60
N ALA A 62 -11.83 2.97 0.88
CA ALA A 62 -13.06 2.61 0.18
C ALA A 62 -14.08 1.98 1.12
N TRP A 63 -15.33 1.94 0.69
CA TRP A 63 -16.42 1.27 1.35
C TRP A 63 -16.85 0.05 0.54
N ASP A 64 -16.84 -1.12 1.15
CA ASP A 64 -17.43 -2.32 0.58
C ASP A 64 -18.95 -2.28 0.83
N ALA A 65 -19.73 -1.99 -0.22
CA ALA A 65 -21.17 -1.88 -0.11
C ALA A 65 -21.88 -3.23 0.11
N LEU A 66 -21.20 -4.34 -0.18
CA LEU A 66 -21.73 -5.68 0.05
C LEU A 66 -21.53 -6.14 1.50
N LEU A 67 -20.32 -5.95 2.04
CA LEU A 67 -19.95 -6.40 3.39
C LEU A 67 -20.10 -5.29 4.44
N LEU A 68 -20.44 -4.07 4.04
CA LEU A 68 -20.73 -2.90 4.89
C LEU A 68 -19.58 -2.53 5.83
N HIS A 69 -18.35 -2.54 5.33
CA HIS A 69 -17.17 -2.13 6.07
C HIS A 69 -16.15 -1.36 5.23
N LYS A 70 -15.23 -0.68 5.89
CA LYS A 70 -14.11 0.05 5.26
C LYS A 70 -13.07 -0.94 4.77
N VAL A 71 -12.55 -0.67 3.59
CA VAL A 71 -11.42 -1.40 2.99
C VAL A 71 -10.38 -0.40 2.47
N ALA A 72 -9.16 -0.84 2.27
CA ALA A 72 -8.16 -0.11 1.50
C ALA A 72 -8.06 -0.73 0.11
N ILE A 73 -8.06 0.10 -0.94
CA ILE A 73 -7.92 -0.36 -2.32
C ILE A 73 -6.67 0.26 -2.92
N LYS A 74 -5.70 -0.60 -3.23
CA LYS A 74 -4.48 -0.23 -3.93
C LYS A 74 -4.67 -0.41 -5.42
N GLU A 75 -4.47 0.67 -6.18
CA GLU A 75 -4.52 0.68 -7.65
C GLU A 75 -3.11 0.68 -8.21
N TYR A 76 -2.84 -0.19 -9.19
CA TYR A 76 -1.62 -0.14 -9.98
C TYR A 76 -1.66 1.06 -10.92
N LEU A 77 -0.85 2.09 -10.67
CA LEU A 77 -0.83 3.36 -11.40
C LEU A 77 0.62 3.86 -11.58
N PRO A 78 1.43 3.21 -12.42
CA PRO A 78 2.77 3.70 -12.73
C PRO A 78 2.68 4.92 -13.66
N SER A 79 2.95 6.10 -13.13
CA SER A 79 2.81 7.39 -13.86
C SER A 79 3.74 7.52 -15.08
N GLU A 80 4.79 6.71 -15.15
CA GLU A 80 5.69 6.66 -16.30
C GLU A 80 5.09 5.92 -17.52
N TYR A 81 4.08 5.07 -17.31
CA TYR A 81 3.53 4.18 -18.35
C TYR A 81 2.05 4.37 -18.62
N ALA A 82 1.36 5.08 -17.74
CA ALA A 82 -0.07 5.31 -17.88
C ALA A 82 -0.47 6.65 -17.25
N THR A 83 -1.60 7.16 -17.72
CA THR A 83 -2.23 8.36 -17.17
C THR A 83 -3.74 8.16 -17.09
N ARG A 84 -4.43 9.07 -16.43
CA ARG A 84 -5.89 9.14 -16.37
C ARG A 84 -6.35 10.55 -16.68
N ARG A 85 -7.40 10.68 -17.48
CA ARG A 85 -8.07 11.95 -17.67
C ARG A 85 -8.86 12.32 -16.41
N PRO A 86 -8.88 13.58 -16.01
CA PRO A 86 -9.62 14.02 -14.83
C PRO A 86 -11.10 13.58 -14.90
N GLY A 87 -11.58 12.94 -13.84
CA GLY A 87 -12.97 12.48 -13.72
C GLY A 87 -13.30 11.15 -14.39
N GLU A 88 -12.37 10.56 -15.16
CA GLU A 88 -12.54 9.21 -15.71
C GLU A 88 -12.07 8.16 -14.72
N SER A 89 -12.64 6.94 -14.76
CA SER A 89 -12.14 5.80 -14.00
C SER A 89 -11.07 5.01 -14.77
N ARG A 90 -11.14 5.02 -16.11
CA ARG A 90 -10.27 4.24 -16.98
C ARG A 90 -8.91 4.90 -17.17
N LEU A 91 -7.83 4.09 -17.13
CA LEU A 91 -6.48 4.53 -17.50
C LEU A 91 -6.29 4.58 -19.01
N THR A 92 -5.45 5.50 -19.44
CA THR A 92 -4.84 5.52 -20.77
C THR A 92 -3.42 5.01 -20.64
N VAL A 93 -3.16 3.80 -21.13
CA VAL A 93 -1.83 3.18 -21.14
C VAL A 93 -1.06 3.68 -22.35
N PHE A 94 0.22 4.02 -22.18
CA PHE A 94 1.07 4.47 -23.27
C PHE A 94 1.37 3.32 -24.23
N THR A 95 1.61 3.64 -25.50
CA THR A 95 1.86 2.64 -26.55
C THR A 95 3.35 2.28 -26.64
N GLY A 96 3.66 1.18 -27.37
CA GLY A 96 5.05 0.75 -27.56
C GLY A 96 5.61 0.05 -26.31
N LYS A 97 6.91 0.24 -26.05
CA LYS A 97 7.62 -0.40 -24.94
C LYS A 97 7.05 -0.04 -23.57
N GLU A 98 6.59 1.18 -23.40
CA GLU A 98 5.94 1.64 -22.16
C GLU A 98 4.67 0.82 -21.86
N GLY A 99 3.89 0.50 -22.89
CA GLY A 99 2.73 -0.37 -22.75
C GLY A 99 3.09 -1.81 -22.39
N GLU A 100 4.17 -2.35 -22.94
CA GLU A 100 4.66 -3.69 -22.59
C GLU A 100 5.11 -3.74 -21.12
N TYR A 101 5.84 -2.73 -20.65
CA TYR A 101 6.27 -2.61 -19.25
C TYR A 101 5.07 -2.46 -18.30
N PHE A 102 4.06 -1.68 -18.71
CA PHE A 102 2.82 -1.56 -17.95
C PHE A 102 2.13 -2.91 -17.77
N GLN A 103 1.94 -3.67 -18.85
CA GLN A 103 1.27 -4.97 -18.79
C GLN A 103 2.05 -5.96 -17.92
N PHE A 104 3.37 -6.03 -18.10
CA PHE A 104 4.21 -6.89 -17.30
C PHE A 104 4.11 -6.55 -15.79
N GLY A 105 4.20 -5.25 -15.43
CA GLY A 105 4.06 -4.82 -14.03
C GLY A 105 2.67 -5.08 -13.46
N LYS A 106 1.61 -4.93 -14.27
CA LYS A 106 0.22 -5.25 -13.91
C LYS A 106 0.05 -6.73 -13.59
N GLU A 107 0.63 -7.63 -14.41
CA GLU A 107 0.62 -9.07 -14.15
C GLU A 107 1.31 -9.41 -12.82
N LYS A 108 2.49 -8.83 -12.58
CA LYS A 108 3.24 -9.02 -11.33
C LYS A 108 2.51 -8.50 -10.10
N PHE A 109 1.80 -7.37 -10.24
CA PHE A 109 0.95 -6.82 -9.19
C PHE A 109 -0.18 -7.79 -8.80
N LEU A 110 -0.84 -8.40 -9.78
CA LEU A 110 -1.88 -9.40 -9.54
C LEU A 110 -1.33 -10.72 -8.99
N ASP A 111 -0.17 -11.16 -9.47
CA ASP A 111 0.49 -12.37 -8.97
C ASP A 111 0.91 -12.20 -7.50
N GLU A 112 1.42 -11.02 -7.13
CA GLU A 112 1.75 -10.68 -5.75
C GLU A 112 0.51 -10.74 -4.86
N ALA A 113 -0.59 -10.10 -5.30
CA ALA A 113 -1.85 -10.11 -4.58
C ALA A 113 -2.37 -11.53 -4.31
N LYS A 114 -2.32 -12.41 -5.33
CA LYS A 114 -2.70 -13.83 -5.21
C LYS A 114 -1.81 -14.60 -4.23
N ARG A 115 -0.49 -14.33 -4.22
CA ARG A 115 0.42 -14.96 -3.26
C ARG A 115 0.17 -14.48 -1.84
N LEU A 116 -0.08 -13.17 -1.67
CA LEU A 116 -0.39 -12.59 -0.36
C LEU A 116 -1.69 -13.15 0.23
N SER A 117 -2.67 -13.46 -0.59
CA SER A 117 -3.92 -14.06 -0.10
C SER A 117 -3.74 -15.43 0.57
N ALA A 118 -2.60 -16.10 0.39
CA ALA A 118 -2.27 -17.34 1.09
C ALA A 118 -1.85 -17.11 2.57
N PHE A 119 -1.61 -15.86 2.98
CA PHE A 119 -1.15 -15.51 4.34
C PHE A 119 -2.24 -14.81 5.16
N GLN A 120 -3.50 -15.16 4.97
CA GLN A 120 -4.66 -14.57 5.66
C GLN A 120 -4.63 -14.75 7.19
N ASP A 121 -3.97 -15.82 7.67
CA ASP A 121 -3.87 -16.13 9.11
C ASP A 121 -2.65 -15.47 9.78
N GLU A 122 -1.90 -14.65 9.04
CA GLU A 122 -0.68 -14.03 9.54
C GLU A 122 -0.95 -12.67 10.17
N GLU A 123 -0.89 -12.59 11.49
CA GLU A 123 -1.15 -11.34 12.23
C GLU A 123 -0.20 -10.18 11.88
N GLY A 124 1.01 -10.47 11.39
CA GLY A 124 2.02 -9.44 11.05
C GLY A 124 1.88 -8.86 9.65
N ILE A 125 0.94 -9.33 8.82
CA ILE A 125 0.79 -8.95 7.40
C ILE A 125 -0.62 -8.45 7.15
N VAL A 126 -0.77 -7.47 6.26
CA VAL A 126 -2.06 -6.95 5.82
C VAL A 126 -2.88 -8.04 5.11
N HIS A 127 -4.16 -8.19 5.50
CA HIS A 127 -5.04 -9.18 4.88
C HIS A 127 -5.55 -8.70 3.52
N VAL A 128 -5.48 -9.60 2.53
CA VAL A 128 -5.98 -9.37 1.16
C VAL A 128 -7.36 -9.99 1.02
N TYR A 129 -8.37 -9.20 0.64
CA TYR A 129 -9.74 -9.66 0.47
C TYR A 129 -10.10 -10.01 -0.96
N ASP A 130 -9.60 -9.25 -1.95
CA ASP A 130 -9.89 -9.46 -3.37
C ASP A 130 -8.77 -8.85 -4.24
N CYS A 131 -8.63 -9.33 -5.47
CA CYS A 131 -7.81 -8.68 -6.48
C CYS A 131 -8.43 -8.88 -7.86
N PHE A 132 -8.44 -7.83 -8.68
CA PHE A 132 -9.08 -7.86 -9.99
C PHE A 132 -8.50 -6.85 -10.96
N SER A 133 -8.77 -7.08 -12.25
CA SER A 133 -8.51 -6.11 -13.32
C SER A 133 -9.79 -5.37 -13.68
N ALA A 134 -9.72 -4.06 -13.76
CA ALA A 134 -10.76 -3.17 -14.28
C ALA A 134 -10.09 -1.87 -14.78
N ASN A 135 -10.81 -1.05 -15.56
CA ASN A 135 -10.36 0.29 -15.96
C ASN A 135 -8.96 0.32 -16.60
N GLU A 136 -8.58 -0.73 -17.35
CA GLU A 136 -7.24 -0.96 -17.94
C GLU A 136 -6.11 -1.17 -16.91
N THR A 137 -6.40 -1.24 -15.61
CA THR A 137 -5.42 -1.46 -14.57
C THR A 137 -5.78 -2.66 -13.67
N ALA A 138 -5.14 -2.77 -12.53
CA ALA A 138 -5.38 -3.79 -11.52
C ALA A 138 -5.58 -3.15 -10.14
N TYR A 139 -6.40 -3.79 -9.34
CA TYR A 139 -6.76 -3.38 -8.00
C TYR A 139 -6.52 -4.52 -7.01
N LEU A 140 -6.02 -4.16 -5.84
CA LEU A 140 -5.86 -5.02 -4.68
C LEU A 140 -6.74 -4.47 -3.55
N VAL A 141 -7.70 -5.25 -3.10
CA VAL A 141 -8.58 -4.91 -1.97
C VAL A 141 -8.03 -5.58 -0.71
N MET A 142 -7.79 -4.80 0.32
CA MET A 142 -7.20 -5.27 1.57
C MET A 142 -7.88 -4.63 2.78
N GLU A 143 -7.59 -5.16 3.97
CA GLU A 143 -8.10 -4.58 5.20
C GLU A 143 -7.72 -3.10 5.32
N TYR A 144 -8.66 -2.29 5.80
CA TYR A 144 -8.36 -0.92 6.19
C TYR A 144 -7.76 -0.91 7.58
N LEU A 145 -6.54 -0.41 7.69
CA LEU A 145 -5.79 -0.33 8.94
C LEU A 145 -5.98 1.04 9.59
N ASP A 146 -6.74 1.08 10.70
CA ASP A 146 -6.92 2.31 11.47
C ASP A 146 -5.72 2.54 12.39
N GLY A 147 -4.75 3.27 11.88
CA GLY A 147 -3.47 3.48 12.55
C GLY A 147 -2.63 4.55 11.88
N ILE A 148 -1.35 4.55 12.23
CA ILE A 148 -0.32 5.41 11.63
C ILE A 148 0.89 4.56 11.23
N THR A 149 1.71 5.06 10.32
CA THR A 149 2.96 4.37 9.98
C THR A 149 3.91 4.32 11.17
N LEU A 150 4.77 3.33 11.23
CA LEU A 150 5.82 3.25 12.25
C LEU A 150 6.76 4.47 12.16
N SER A 151 6.97 5.03 10.97
CA SER A 151 7.72 6.27 10.78
C SER A 151 7.07 7.45 11.52
N GLU A 152 5.75 7.61 11.38
CA GLU A 152 4.99 8.65 12.11
C GLU A 152 4.94 8.38 13.61
N TYR A 153 4.78 7.11 13.99
CA TYR A 153 4.82 6.69 15.39
C TYR A 153 6.17 7.04 16.05
N LEU A 154 7.28 6.72 15.38
CA LEU A 154 8.63 7.06 15.85
C LEU A 154 8.84 8.57 16.00
N LYS A 155 8.35 9.38 15.07
CA LYS A 155 8.39 10.85 15.16
C LYS A 155 7.63 11.36 16.38
N LYS A 156 6.45 10.81 16.66
CA LYS A 156 5.64 11.18 17.85
C LYS A 156 6.33 10.76 19.15
N GLU A 157 6.83 9.54 19.23
CA GLU A 157 7.57 9.03 20.41
C GLU A 157 8.85 9.83 20.65
N SER A 158 9.60 10.19 19.60
CA SER A 158 10.81 11.01 19.70
C SER A 158 10.55 12.41 20.25
N ALA A 159 9.36 12.96 20.00
CA ALA A 159 8.97 14.27 20.52
C ALA A 159 8.66 14.26 22.03
N VAL A 160 8.28 13.13 22.59
CA VAL A 160 7.88 12.99 24.01
C VAL A 160 8.88 12.22 24.86
N SER A 161 9.75 11.40 24.27
CA SER A 161 10.79 10.64 24.97
C SER A 161 12.04 11.51 25.21
N PRO A 162 12.52 11.60 26.43
CA PRO A 162 13.77 12.35 26.74
C PRO A 162 15.00 11.87 25.95
N GLN A 163 14.97 10.63 25.46
CA GLN A 163 16.06 10.00 24.72
C GLN A 163 15.81 9.95 23.21
N GLY A 164 14.62 10.38 22.74
CA GLY A 164 14.23 10.32 21.31
C GLY A 164 14.19 8.91 20.72
N ARG A 165 14.04 7.88 21.56
CA ARG A 165 14.11 6.47 21.16
C ARG A 165 13.04 5.63 21.86
N ILE A 166 12.62 4.56 21.20
CA ILE A 166 11.80 3.51 21.79
C ILE A 166 12.72 2.56 22.57
N ALA A 167 12.26 2.09 23.75
CA ALA A 167 12.97 1.06 24.51
C ALA A 167 13.11 -0.21 23.65
N PRO A 168 14.29 -0.87 23.65
CA PRO A 168 14.55 -2.06 22.83
C PRO A 168 13.50 -3.16 23.02
N GLU A 169 13.08 -3.39 24.27
CA GLU A 169 12.08 -4.40 24.63
C GLU A 169 10.72 -4.11 23.97
N LYS A 170 10.31 -2.83 23.95
CA LYS A 170 9.10 -2.37 23.28
C LYS A 170 9.20 -2.55 21.78
N ALA A 171 10.33 -2.21 21.17
CA ALA A 171 10.57 -2.37 19.74
C ALA A 171 10.52 -3.84 19.32
N ILE A 172 11.17 -4.74 20.09
CA ILE A 172 11.15 -6.18 19.86
C ILE A 172 9.70 -6.72 19.96
N ALA A 173 8.98 -6.38 21.03
CA ALA A 173 7.62 -6.82 21.23
C ALA A 173 6.69 -6.38 20.08
N MET A 174 6.84 -5.14 19.62
CA MET A 174 6.06 -4.62 18.48
C MET A 174 6.36 -5.34 17.16
N LEU A 175 7.63 -5.62 16.86
CA LEU A 175 8.04 -6.19 15.58
C LEU A 175 7.96 -7.71 15.52
N THR A 176 7.85 -8.40 16.65
CA THR A 176 7.80 -9.88 16.72
C THR A 176 6.71 -10.48 15.81
N PRO A 177 5.45 -10.01 15.79
CA PRO A 177 4.43 -10.55 14.89
C PRO A 177 4.84 -10.46 13.41
N ILE A 178 5.42 -9.33 13.00
CA ILE A 178 5.92 -9.15 11.62
C ILE A 178 7.06 -10.11 11.33
N MET A 179 8.00 -10.28 12.25
CA MET A 179 9.15 -11.18 12.07
C MET A 179 8.71 -12.64 11.89
N LEU A 180 7.74 -13.09 12.69
CA LEU A 180 7.19 -14.45 12.60
C LEU A 180 6.44 -14.66 11.28
N SER A 181 5.62 -13.70 10.87
CA SER A 181 4.91 -13.76 9.59
C SER A 181 5.87 -13.72 8.40
N LEU A 182 6.91 -12.88 8.44
CA LEU A 182 7.95 -12.84 7.41
C LEU A 182 8.72 -14.15 7.28
N GLN A 183 8.93 -14.87 8.37
CA GLN A 183 9.56 -16.19 8.31
C GLN A 183 8.75 -17.14 7.43
N ARG A 184 7.43 -17.20 7.60
CA ARG A 184 6.53 -18.05 6.80
C ARG A 184 6.48 -17.60 5.33
N VAL A 185 6.46 -16.28 5.10
CA VAL A 185 6.54 -15.72 3.74
C VAL A 185 7.84 -16.15 3.05
N HIS A 186 8.97 -16.04 3.75
CA HIS A 186 10.28 -16.43 3.21
C HIS A 186 10.37 -17.96 2.97
N ASP A 187 9.75 -18.78 3.82
CA ASP A 187 9.69 -20.23 3.65
C ASP A 187 8.89 -20.63 2.40
N SER A 188 7.91 -19.79 1.97
CA SER A 188 7.19 -19.95 0.70
C SER A 188 7.98 -19.51 -0.55
N GLY A 189 9.18 -18.95 -0.36
CA GLY A 189 10.01 -18.41 -1.44
C GLY A 189 9.67 -16.97 -1.84
N MET A 190 8.76 -16.30 -1.12
CA MET A 190 8.43 -14.89 -1.38
C MET A 190 9.28 -13.97 -0.50
N ILE A 191 9.66 -12.80 -1.03
CA ILE A 191 10.44 -11.77 -0.32
C ILE A 191 9.72 -10.45 -0.43
N HIS A 192 9.65 -9.68 0.66
CA HIS A 192 8.97 -8.39 0.71
C HIS A 192 9.70 -7.30 -0.08
N ARG A 193 11.01 -7.22 0.01
CA ARG A 193 11.94 -6.30 -0.70
C ARG A 193 11.84 -4.82 -0.34
N ASP A 194 10.89 -4.40 0.50
CA ASP A 194 10.71 -3.00 0.88
C ASP A 194 10.30 -2.87 2.37
N ILE A 195 11.02 -3.57 3.27
CA ILE A 195 10.77 -3.47 4.72
C ILE A 195 11.36 -2.16 5.22
N ALA A 196 10.47 -1.25 5.62
CA ALA A 196 10.84 0.05 6.17
C ALA A 196 9.73 0.57 7.10
N PRO A 197 10.01 1.52 8.00
CA PRO A 197 9.01 2.07 8.92
C PRO A 197 7.78 2.66 8.24
N ASP A 198 7.90 3.15 7.00
CA ASP A 198 6.77 3.67 6.23
C ASP A 198 5.81 2.58 5.74
N ASN A 199 6.29 1.32 5.66
CA ASN A 199 5.53 0.16 5.23
C ASN A 199 5.06 -0.71 6.42
N ILE A 200 5.18 -0.22 7.64
CA ILE A 200 4.66 -0.85 8.85
C ILE A 200 3.60 0.06 9.45
N MET A 201 2.38 -0.44 9.60
CA MET A 201 1.29 0.24 10.29
C MET A 201 1.28 -0.14 11.76
N VAL A 202 1.15 0.86 12.64
CA VAL A 202 0.88 0.71 14.06
C VAL A 202 -0.58 1.06 14.28
N LEU A 203 -1.38 0.07 14.68
CA LEU A 203 -2.80 0.18 14.84
C LEU A 203 -3.18 0.84 16.17
N LYS A 204 -4.40 1.33 16.29
CA LYS A 204 -4.93 1.94 17.52
C LYS A 204 -4.98 0.98 18.70
N ASP A 205 -5.18 -0.32 18.45
CA ASP A 205 -5.16 -1.40 19.45
C ASP A 205 -3.74 -1.83 19.86
N GLY A 206 -2.71 -1.26 19.24
CA GLY A 206 -1.31 -1.59 19.47
C GLY A 206 -0.76 -2.71 18.60
N GLY A 207 -1.58 -3.32 17.75
CA GLY A 207 -1.16 -4.29 16.75
C GLY A 207 -0.28 -3.65 15.68
N VAL A 208 0.49 -4.46 14.96
CA VAL A 208 1.30 -4.01 13.83
C VAL A 208 1.00 -4.84 12.60
N ARG A 209 1.07 -4.20 11.44
CA ARG A 209 0.90 -4.86 10.13
C ARG A 209 1.94 -4.37 9.15
N LEU A 210 2.57 -5.30 8.45
CA LEU A 210 3.41 -5.00 7.31
C LEU A 210 2.53 -4.85 6.07
N ILE A 211 2.70 -3.74 5.37
CA ILE A 211 1.96 -3.42 4.14
C ILE A 211 2.94 -3.33 2.97
N ASP A 212 2.42 -3.37 1.77
CA ASP A 212 3.11 -2.96 0.55
C ASP A 212 4.30 -3.84 0.13
N PHE A 213 4.04 -5.07 -0.28
CA PHE A 213 5.01 -5.93 -0.94
C PHE A 213 5.42 -5.33 -2.31
N GLY A 214 6.71 -5.21 -2.57
CA GLY A 214 7.25 -4.42 -3.69
C GLY A 214 7.44 -5.16 -5.02
N ALA A 215 6.78 -6.31 -5.29
CA ALA A 215 7.10 -7.17 -6.45
C ALA A 215 6.85 -6.50 -7.81
N ALA A 216 5.77 -5.72 -7.96
CA ALA A 216 5.49 -5.03 -9.22
C ALA A 216 6.58 -4.00 -9.57
N ARG A 217 7.11 -3.30 -8.57
CA ARG A 217 8.21 -2.34 -8.70
C ARG A 217 9.48 -3.01 -9.18
N HIS A 218 9.85 -4.14 -8.55
CA HIS A 218 11.08 -4.86 -8.89
C HIS A 218 10.99 -5.58 -10.23
N ALA A 219 9.82 -6.07 -10.61
CA ALA A 219 9.63 -6.77 -11.87
C ALA A 219 9.86 -5.88 -13.09
N VAL A 220 9.41 -4.63 -13.05
CA VAL A 220 9.65 -3.66 -14.14
C VAL A 220 11.13 -3.29 -14.24
N HIS A 221 11.84 -3.25 -13.11
CA HIS A 221 13.29 -3.05 -13.07
C HIS A 221 14.05 -4.18 -13.78
N ASP A 222 13.64 -5.45 -13.58
CA ASP A 222 14.30 -6.63 -14.16
C ASP A 222 14.15 -6.69 -15.70
N CYS A 223 13.23 -5.93 -16.31
CA CYS A 223 13.05 -5.84 -17.76
C CYS A 223 14.07 -4.95 -18.49
N GLY A 224 15.17 -4.55 -17.85
CA GLY A 224 16.36 -4.00 -18.54
C GLY A 224 16.36 -2.48 -18.75
N LYS A 225 15.48 -1.72 -18.12
CA LYS A 225 15.69 -0.28 -17.93
C LYS A 225 16.39 -0.03 -16.59
N SER A 226 17.43 0.80 -16.65
CA SER A 226 18.03 1.48 -15.49
C SER A 226 17.01 2.47 -14.91
N MET A 227 15.90 1.94 -14.35
CA MET A 227 15.06 2.74 -13.48
C MET A 227 15.80 2.91 -12.16
N THR A 228 15.75 4.10 -11.62
CA THR A 228 16.34 4.44 -10.33
C THR A 228 15.92 3.38 -9.33
N VAL A 229 16.88 2.56 -8.89
CA VAL A 229 16.66 1.62 -7.79
C VAL A 229 16.19 2.47 -6.63
N ILE A 230 14.92 2.34 -6.24
CA ILE A 230 14.41 3.08 -5.09
C ILE A 230 14.98 2.39 -3.87
N ILE A 231 16.10 2.91 -3.41
CA ILE A 231 16.79 2.49 -2.20
C ILE A 231 16.26 3.38 -1.08
N LYS A 232 15.82 2.77 -0.01
CA LYS A 232 15.53 3.50 1.22
C LYS A 232 16.81 3.51 2.07
N ASP A 233 17.47 4.65 2.12
CA ASP A 233 18.70 4.84 2.89
C ASP A 233 18.53 4.35 4.32
N GLY A 234 19.47 3.50 4.77
CA GLY A 234 19.47 2.90 6.09
C GLY A 234 18.54 1.69 6.31
N TYR A 235 17.71 1.32 5.33
CA TYR A 235 16.78 0.18 5.42
C TYR A 235 16.97 -0.85 4.31
N SER A 236 17.39 -0.43 3.12
CA SER A 236 17.66 -1.36 2.03
C SER A 236 18.94 -2.13 2.28
N PRO A 237 18.96 -3.47 2.10
CA PRO A 237 20.17 -4.27 2.23
C PRO A 237 21.19 -3.97 1.14
N GLU A 238 22.47 -4.23 1.41
CA GLU A 238 23.60 -3.85 0.53
C GLU A 238 23.46 -4.40 -0.89
N GLU A 239 22.93 -5.59 -1.05
CA GLU A 239 22.68 -6.20 -2.37
C GLU A 239 21.68 -5.44 -3.25
N GLN A 240 20.81 -4.61 -2.67
CA GLN A 240 19.89 -3.75 -3.44
C GLN A 240 20.60 -2.54 -4.04
N TYR A 241 21.74 -2.13 -3.50
CA TYR A 241 22.55 -1.04 -4.06
C TYR A 241 23.34 -1.47 -5.31
N ASN A 242 23.50 -2.78 -5.51
CA ASN A 242 24.19 -3.33 -6.67
C ASN A 242 23.16 -3.78 -7.72
N SER A 243 23.17 -3.18 -8.91
CA SER A 243 22.24 -3.44 -10.02
C SER A 243 22.23 -4.91 -10.52
N HIS A 244 23.09 -5.77 -9.99
CA HIS A 244 23.24 -7.19 -10.32
C HIS A 244 23.08 -8.14 -9.13
N GLY A 245 22.62 -7.65 -7.98
CA GLY A 245 22.46 -8.47 -6.77
C GLY A 245 21.37 -9.54 -6.93
N VAL A 246 21.72 -10.81 -6.77
CA VAL A 246 20.77 -11.91 -6.70
C VAL A 246 20.09 -11.90 -5.35
N GLN A 247 18.81 -11.51 -5.31
CA GLN A 247 17.99 -11.58 -4.12
C GLN A 247 17.27 -12.94 -4.04
N GLY A 248 17.65 -13.74 -3.08
CA GLY A 248 16.98 -15.01 -2.77
C GLY A 248 16.57 -15.08 -1.29
N PRO A 249 15.69 -16.03 -0.91
CA PRO A 249 15.24 -16.19 0.49
C PRO A 249 16.38 -16.37 1.49
N ALA A 250 17.52 -16.92 1.05
CA ALA A 250 18.71 -17.10 1.88
C ALA A 250 19.43 -15.77 2.16
N ALA A 251 19.41 -14.79 1.24
CA ALA A 251 19.98 -13.47 1.45
C ALA A 251 19.14 -12.65 2.44
N ALA A 252 17.80 -12.70 2.30
CA ALA A 252 16.88 -12.02 3.21
C ALA A 252 17.03 -12.48 4.67
N ARG A 253 17.38 -13.74 4.92
CA ARG A 253 17.63 -14.28 6.28
C ARG A 253 18.92 -13.72 6.93
N ARG A 254 19.88 -13.23 6.15
CA ARG A 254 21.14 -12.64 6.68
C ARG A 254 20.96 -11.20 7.17
N SER A 255 20.01 -10.46 6.61
CA SER A 255 19.74 -9.06 7.00
C SER A 255 18.93 -8.90 8.30
N ILE A 256 18.45 -10.01 8.89
CA ILE A 256 17.66 -10.03 10.14
C ILE A 256 18.54 -10.41 11.37
N ARG A 257 19.85 -10.59 11.19
CA ARG A 257 20.78 -10.93 12.30
C ARG A 257 21.43 -9.71 12.93
#